data_0644019e45224682897696b650656a81
#
_entry.id   0644019e45224682897696b650656a81
#
_cell.length_a   1.000
_cell.length_b   1.000
_cell.length_c   1.000
_cell.angle_alpha   90.00
_cell.angle_beta   90.00
_cell.angle_gamma   90.00
#
_symmetry.space_group_name_H-M   'P 1'
#
loop_
_entity.id
_entity.type
_entity.pdbx_description
1 polymer ?
#
loop_
_entity_poly.entity_id
_entity_poly.type
_entity_poly.pdbx_seq_one_letter_code
_entity_poly.pdbx_strand_id
1 'polypeptide(L)'
;GAWMDTFRRAMAFPMFATVVWLVWVLGHQRGIDAATALLALLLAFSALVWTLTLKGRTRAVLATLAVVLAGALLATTAPLITTPAQAEGTGTASAAGERWQPWSAARVAELQAAGKPVFVDYTAAWCVTCQVNKRTTLNHEEVLDAFDKHGVTLLRADWTRRDPAIT
;
A
#
# COMPACT_ATOMS: atom_id res chain seq x y z
N GLY A 1 -12.04 26.17 28.50
CA GLY A 1 -10.97 26.11 29.50
C GLY A 1 -9.69 25.54 28.88
N ALA A 2 -8.53 25.78 29.49
CA ALA A 2 -7.21 25.37 28.98
C ALA A 2 -7.10 23.87 28.62
N TRP A 3 -7.86 23.00 29.32
CA TRP A 3 -7.93 21.57 29.00
C TRP A 3 -8.52 21.29 27.60
N MET A 4 -9.54 22.04 27.20
CA MET A 4 -10.19 21.88 25.89
C MET A 4 -9.22 22.26 24.75
N ASP A 5 -8.39 23.27 24.94
CA ASP A 5 -7.37 23.67 23.96
C ASP A 5 -6.28 22.62 23.84
N THR A 6 -5.85 22.04 24.95
CA THR A 6 -4.89 20.93 24.98
C THR A 6 -5.47 19.69 24.28
N PHE A 7 -6.71 19.35 24.58
CA PHE A 7 -7.41 18.23 23.94
C PHE A 7 -7.53 18.43 22.41
N ARG A 8 -7.94 19.64 21.97
CA ARG A 8 -8.01 19.97 20.54
C ARG A 8 -6.68 19.79 19.83
N ARG A 9 -5.59 20.22 20.47
CA ARG A 9 -4.22 20.04 19.91
C ARG A 9 -3.82 18.56 19.90
N ALA A 10 -4.17 17.82 20.94
CA ALA A 10 -3.87 16.38 21.01
C ALA A 10 -4.60 15.59 19.92
N MET A 11 -5.81 15.99 19.53
CA MET A 11 -6.57 15.35 18.45
C MET A 11 -5.94 15.51 17.06
N ALA A 12 -4.94 16.39 16.91
CA ALA A 12 -4.16 16.46 15.67
C ALA A 12 -3.27 15.21 15.46
N PHE A 13 -2.77 14.59 16.54
CA PHE A 13 -1.86 13.45 16.43
C PHE A 13 -2.49 12.22 15.76
N PRO A 14 -3.71 11.78 16.11
CA PRO A 14 -4.38 10.69 15.37
C PRO A 14 -4.55 11.00 13.89
N MET A 15 -4.84 12.26 13.53
CA MET A 15 -4.96 12.66 12.12
C MET A 15 -3.62 12.53 11.38
N PHE A 16 -2.52 13.00 11.99
CA PHE A 16 -1.18 12.81 11.41
C PHE A 16 -0.79 11.33 11.31
N ALA A 17 -1.13 10.52 12.32
CA ALA A 17 -0.91 9.08 12.27
C ALA A 17 -1.64 8.43 11.09
N THR A 18 -2.88 8.86 10.80
CA THR A 18 -3.64 8.40 9.63
C THR A 18 -2.94 8.79 8.32
N VAL A 19 -2.41 10.01 8.23
CA VAL A 19 -1.65 10.44 7.04
C VAL A 19 -0.41 9.59 6.83
N VAL A 20 0.37 9.34 7.89
CA VAL A 20 1.55 8.47 7.83
C VAL A 20 1.17 7.06 7.36
N TRP A 21 0.08 6.52 7.90
CA TRP A 21 -0.43 5.21 7.50
C TRP A 21 -0.85 5.17 6.03
N LEU A 22 -1.55 6.21 5.54
CA LEU A 22 -1.96 6.29 4.12
C LEU A 22 -0.76 6.39 3.17
N VAL A 23 0.28 7.15 3.53
CA VAL A 23 1.52 7.21 2.75
C VAL A 23 2.21 5.85 2.72
N TRP A 24 2.23 5.14 3.84
CA TRP A 24 2.76 3.78 3.93
C TRP A 24 1.98 2.80 3.05
N VAL A 25 0.63 2.86 3.08
CA VAL A 25 -0.25 2.06 2.19
C VAL A 25 0.04 2.35 0.71
N LEU A 26 0.15 3.64 0.36
CA LEU A 26 0.47 4.04 -1.02
C LEU A 26 1.83 3.47 -1.46
N GLY A 27 2.85 3.53 -0.59
CA GLY A 27 4.16 2.95 -0.86
C GLY A 27 4.09 1.45 -1.14
N HIS A 28 3.22 0.71 -0.45
CA HIS A 28 3.03 -0.72 -0.70
C HIS A 28 2.25 -1.02 -1.98
N GLN A 29 1.29 -0.16 -2.35
CA GLN A 29 0.47 -0.35 -3.55
C GLN A 29 1.17 0.05 -4.84
N ARG A 30 1.88 1.17 -4.83
CA ARG A 30 2.46 1.83 -6.01
C ARG A 30 3.98 1.90 -6.00
N GLY A 31 4.60 1.44 -4.94
CA GLY A 31 6.05 1.51 -4.75
C GLY A 31 6.51 2.77 -4.03
N ILE A 32 7.78 2.78 -3.69
CA ILE A 32 8.42 3.88 -2.94
C ILE A 32 8.43 5.18 -3.75
N ASP A 33 8.51 5.10 -5.07
CA ASP A 33 8.54 6.26 -5.96
C ASP A 33 7.23 7.05 -5.90
N ALA A 34 6.07 6.38 -5.87
CA ALA A 34 4.78 7.04 -5.74
C ALA A 34 4.60 7.70 -4.36
N ALA A 35 5.07 7.06 -3.28
CA ALA A 35 5.05 7.65 -1.94
C ALA A 35 5.96 8.90 -1.88
N THR A 36 7.16 8.81 -2.46
CA THR A 36 8.11 9.93 -2.54
C THR A 36 7.54 11.08 -3.37
N ALA A 37 6.91 10.79 -4.50
CA ALA A 37 6.24 11.76 -5.34
C ALA A 37 5.13 12.51 -4.59
N LEU A 38 4.29 11.78 -3.81
CA LEU A 38 3.26 12.41 -2.98
C LEU A 38 3.87 13.35 -1.94
N LEU A 39 4.93 12.92 -1.24
CA LEU A 39 5.60 13.76 -0.24
C LEU A 39 6.22 15.00 -0.87
N ALA A 40 6.83 14.88 -2.05
CA ALA A 40 7.37 16.02 -2.80
C ALA A 40 6.27 17.01 -3.21
N LEU A 41 5.11 16.52 -3.66
CA LEU A 41 3.96 17.36 -3.98
C LEU A 41 3.39 18.07 -2.75
N LEU A 42 3.30 17.38 -1.60
CA LEU A 42 2.88 18.00 -0.35
C LEU A 42 3.85 19.07 0.12
N LEU A 43 5.16 18.85 -0.05
CA LEU A 43 6.19 19.85 0.24
C LEU A 43 6.05 21.08 -0.68
N ALA A 44 5.87 20.85 -1.98
CA ALA A 44 5.67 21.93 -2.96
C ALA A 44 4.39 22.74 -2.65
N PHE A 45 3.31 22.06 -2.28
CA PHE A 45 2.07 22.69 -1.84
C PHE A 45 2.28 23.52 -0.57
N SER A 46 2.98 22.99 0.43
CA SER A 46 3.31 23.71 1.66
C SER A 46 4.15 24.97 1.37
N ALA A 47 5.13 24.85 0.47
CA ALA A 47 5.94 25.99 0.02
C ALA A 47 5.07 27.05 -0.69
N LEU A 48 4.12 26.62 -1.53
CA LEU A 48 3.18 27.53 -2.20
C LEU A 48 2.31 28.28 -1.17
N VAL A 49 1.73 27.57 -0.21
CA VAL A 49 0.92 28.19 0.86
C VAL A 49 1.78 29.16 1.68
N TRP A 50 3.03 28.81 1.97
CA TRP A 50 3.95 29.68 2.67
C TRP A 50 4.21 31.00 1.90
N THR A 51 4.28 30.97 0.55
CA THR A 51 4.44 32.19 -0.25
C THR A 51 3.31 33.22 -0.05
N LEU A 52 2.10 32.76 0.37
CA LEU A 52 0.97 33.65 0.67
C LEU A 52 1.24 34.53 1.88
N THR A 53 2.16 34.15 2.77
CA THR A 53 2.56 34.94 3.94
C THR A 53 3.56 36.02 3.58
N LEU A 54 4.21 35.94 2.40
CA LEU A 54 5.20 36.87 1.92
C LEU A 54 4.53 38.11 1.28
N LYS A 55 5.26 39.21 1.19
CA LYS A 55 4.79 40.49 0.59
C LYS A 55 5.72 40.93 -0.51
N GLY A 56 5.19 41.73 -1.44
CA GLY A 56 5.97 42.38 -2.48
C GLY A 56 6.47 41.46 -3.59
N ARG A 57 7.56 41.89 -4.25
CA ARG A 57 8.14 41.20 -5.42
C ARG A 57 8.64 39.78 -5.11
N THR A 58 9.13 39.55 -3.89
CA THR A 58 9.58 38.24 -3.41
C THR A 58 8.47 37.23 -3.44
N ARG A 59 7.25 37.61 -3.04
CA ARG A 59 6.06 36.73 -3.15
C ARG A 59 5.83 36.28 -4.59
N ALA A 60 5.81 37.22 -5.54
CA ALA A 60 5.54 36.90 -6.94
C ALA A 60 6.58 35.93 -7.52
N VAL A 61 7.87 36.19 -7.28
CA VAL A 61 8.96 35.33 -7.77
C VAL A 61 8.89 33.92 -7.17
N LEU A 62 8.77 33.83 -5.84
CA LEU A 62 8.74 32.51 -5.17
C LEU A 62 7.46 31.74 -5.45
N ALA A 63 6.31 32.42 -5.56
CA ALA A 63 5.06 31.75 -5.95
C ALA A 63 5.12 31.22 -7.37
N THR A 64 5.64 31.99 -8.33
CA THR A 64 5.83 31.50 -9.71
C THR A 64 6.77 30.29 -9.75
N LEU A 65 7.90 30.36 -9.05
CA LEU A 65 8.84 29.26 -8.95
C LEU A 65 8.19 28.00 -8.35
N ALA A 66 7.44 28.15 -7.26
CA ALA A 66 6.75 27.06 -6.59
C ALA A 66 5.67 26.42 -7.50
N VAL A 67 4.92 27.24 -8.25
CA VAL A 67 3.92 26.74 -9.22
C VAL A 67 4.58 25.98 -10.36
N VAL A 68 5.66 26.50 -10.92
CA VAL A 68 6.41 25.84 -12.00
C VAL A 68 6.99 24.51 -11.51
N LEU A 69 7.58 24.49 -10.31
CA LEU A 69 8.13 23.29 -9.72
C LEU A 69 7.03 22.25 -9.44
N ALA A 70 5.91 22.67 -8.86
CA ALA A 70 4.76 21.77 -8.62
C ALA A 70 4.19 21.23 -9.93
N GLY A 71 4.09 22.04 -10.97
CA GLY A 71 3.65 21.61 -12.30
C GLY A 71 4.60 20.61 -12.94
N ALA A 72 5.91 20.83 -12.85
CA ALA A 72 6.93 19.90 -13.33
C ALA A 72 6.90 18.56 -12.56
N LEU A 73 6.75 18.62 -11.23
CA LEU A 73 6.58 17.44 -10.39
C LEU A 73 5.31 16.65 -10.78
N LEU A 74 4.18 17.33 -10.95
CA LEU A 74 2.94 16.70 -11.40
C LEU A 74 3.11 16.03 -12.77
N ALA A 75 3.72 16.70 -13.74
CA ALA A 75 3.92 16.16 -15.08
C ALA A 75 4.79 14.90 -15.06
N THR A 76 5.84 14.87 -14.24
CA THR A 76 6.75 13.71 -14.13
C THR A 76 6.20 12.57 -13.28
N THR A 77 5.36 12.88 -12.26
CA THR A 77 4.86 11.87 -11.32
C THR A 77 3.45 11.39 -11.65
N ALA A 78 2.67 12.12 -12.46
CA ALA A 78 1.34 11.69 -12.88
C ALA A 78 1.30 10.26 -13.45
N PRO A 79 2.21 9.84 -14.35
CA PRO A 79 2.21 8.46 -14.85
C PRO A 79 2.50 7.42 -13.74
N LEU A 80 3.30 7.75 -12.71
CA LEU A 80 3.57 6.85 -11.58
C LEU A 80 2.33 6.59 -10.71
N ILE A 81 1.40 7.57 -10.70
CA ILE A 81 0.19 7.49 -9.88
C ILE A 81 -0.98 6.90 -10.70
N THR A 82 -1.04 7.17 -12.00
CA THR A 82 -2.18 6.80 -12.86
C THR A 82 -2.02 5.46 -13.57
N THR A 83 -0.79 5.04 -13.90
CA THR A 83 -0.56 3.71 -14.49
C THR A 83 -0.88 2.62 -13.48
N PRO A 84 -1.67 1.60 -13.87
CA PRO A 84 -1.84 0.41 -13.04
C PRO A 84 -0.47 -0.19 -12.73
N ALA A 85 -0.21 -0.53 -11.47
CA ALA A 85 1.01 -1.23 -11.12
C ALA A 85 1.03 -2.56 -11.88
N GLN A 86 1.98 -2.73 -12.80
CA GLN A 86 2.18 -4.02 -13.43
C GLN A 86 2.52 -5.04 -12.35
N ALA A 87 1.78 -6.14 -12.37
CA ALA A 87 2.06 -7.29 -11.53
C ALA A 87 3.37 -7.94 -11.99
N GLU A 88 4.51 -7.35 -11.63
CA GLU A 88 5.76 -8.10 -11.64
C GLU A 88 5.67 -9.09 -10.48
N GLY A 89 5.48 -10.34 -10.85
CA GLY A 89 5.41 -11.48 -9.94
C GLY A 89 6.75 -11.76 -9.24
N THR A 90 7.21 -10.84 -8.42
CA THR A 90 8.25 -11.10 -7.43
C THR A 90 7.61 -11.24 -6.06
N GLY A 91 6.93 -12.37 -5.87
CA GLY A 91 6.69 -12.87 -4.54
C GLY A 91 8.04 -13.08 -3.87
N THR A 92 8.39 -12.22 -2.90
CA THR A 92 9.42 -12.54 -1.93
C THR A 92 9.00 -13.82 -1.24
N ALA A 93 9.62 -14.92 -1.63
CA ALA A 93 9.53 -16.20 -0.95
C ALA A 93 10.05 -15.99 0.47
N SER A 94 9.16 -15.80 1.42
CA SER A 94 9.44 -15.97 2.84
C SER A 94 9.54 -17.46 3.13
N ALA A 95 10.38 -17.89 4.06
CA ALA A 95 10.66 -19.28 4.38
C ALA A 95 9.42 -20.13 4.84
N ALA A 96 8.28 -19.51 5.13
CA ALA A 96 6.96 -20.18 5.15
C ALA A 96 6.45 -20.48 3.73
N GLY A 97 7.24 -20.21 2.69
CA GLY A 97 6.88 -20.13 1.29
C GLY A 97 6.87 -21.47 0.54
N GLU A 98 7.37 -22.55 1.10
CA GLU A 98 7.39 -23.81 0.36
C GLU A 98 5.99 -24.47 0.27
N ARG A 99 5.11 -24.22 1.23
CA ARG A 99 3.74 -24.78 1.25
C ARG A 99 2.72 -23.91 0.50
N TRP A 100 2.98 -22.59 0.38
CA TRP A 100 2.09 -21.64 -0.30
C TRP A 100 2.52 -21.40 -1.75
N GLN A 101 1.66 -21.73 -2.69
CA GLN A 101 1.87 -21.46 -4.11
C GLN A 101 1.25 -20.11 -4.51
N PRO A 102 1.79 -19.42 -5.51
CA PRO A 102 1.15 -18.22 -6.06
C PRO A 102 -0.20 -18.61 -6.69
N TRP A 103 -1.19 -17.78 -6.43
CA TRP A 103 -2.52 -17.96 -6.99
C TRP A 103 -2.55 -17.61 -8.48
N SER A 104 -3.30 -18.39 -9.24
CA SER A 104 -3.81 -18.03 -10.56
C SER A 104 -5.16 -18.73 -10.81
N ALA A 105 -6.02 -18.09 -11.61
CA ALA A 105 -7.32 -18.70 -11.97
C ALA A 105 -7.14 -20.05 -12.67
N ALA A 106 -6.12 -20.16 -13.54
CA ALA A 106 -5.78 -21.40 -14.22
C ALA A 106 -5.38 -22.51 -13.23
N ARG A 107 -4.57 -22.17 -12.21
CA ARG A 107 -4.15 -23.13 -11.18
C ARG A 107 -5.30 -23.62 -10.33
N VAL A 108 -6.24 -22.72 -9.97
CA VAL A 108 -7.47 -23.12 -9.26
C VAL A 108 -8.29 -24.07 -10.11
N ALA A 109 -8.53 -23.75 -11.38
CA ALA A 109 -9.30 -24.60 -12.28
C ALA A 109 -8.66 -25.99 -12.48
N GLU A 110 -7.34 -26.06 -12.63
CA GLU A 110 -6.58 -27.31 -12.73
C GLU A 110 -6.78 -28.18 -11.48
N LEU A 111 -6.62 -27.62 -10.29
CA LEU A 111 -6.75 -28.33 -9.03
C LEU A 111 -8.20 -28.83 -8.79
N GLN A 112 -9.18 -27.99 -9.13
CA GLN A 112 -10.60 -28.36 -9.05
C GLN A 112 -10.94 -29.48 -10.04
N ALA A 113 -10.43 -29.42 -11.27
CA ALA A 113 -10.62 -30.51 -12.25
C ALA A 113 -9.98 -31.83 -11.79
N ALA A 114 -8.88 -31.73 -11.03
CA ALA A 114 -8.23 -32.89 -10.41
C ALA A 114 -8.91 -33.36 -9.12
N GLY A 115 -10.03 -32.75 -8.70
CA GLY A 115 -10.75 -33.11 -7.47
C GLY A 115 -9.98 -32.79 -6.18
N LYS A 116 -8.97 -31.91 -6.24
CA LYS A 116 -8.16 -31.57 -5.07
C LYS A 116 -8.78 -30.38 -4.32
N PRO A 117 -8.89 -30.44 -2.98
CA PRO A 117 -9.32 -29.31 -2.20
C PRO A 117 -8.29 -28.18 -2.25
N VAL A 118 -8.76 -26.93 -2.38
CA VAL A 118 -7.92 -25.75 -2.51
C VAL A 118 -8.31 -24.76 -1.45
N PHE A 119 -7.33 -24.21 -0.75
CA PHE A 119 -7.50 -23.05 0.13
C PHE A 119 -6.79 -21.84 -0.47
N VAL A 120 -7.50 -20.72 -0.62
CA VAL A 120 -6.97 -19.48 -1.19
C VAL A 120 -6.94 -18.40 -0.12
N ASP A 121 -5.74 -17.89 0.22
CA ASP A 121 -5.53 -16.75 1.09
C ASP A 121 -5.46 -15.47 0.23
N TYR A 122 -6.57 -14.73 0.15
CA TYR A 122 -6.59 -13.39 -0.45
C TYR A 122 -6.03 -12.38 0.54
N THR A 123 -4.90 -11.79 0.22
CA THR A 123 -4.13 -10.98 1.15
C THR A 123 -3.55 -9.73 0.50
N ALA A 124 -3.12 -8.77 1.33
CA ALA A 124 -2.33 -7.63 0.89
C ALA A 124 -1.33 -7.22 1.99
N ALA A 125 -0.18 -6.66 1.60
CA ALA A 125 0.84 -6.23 2.56
C ALA A 125 0.33 -5.13 3.53
N TRP A 126 -0.55 -4.25 3.04
CA TRP A 126 -1.16 -3.17 3.82
C TRP A 126 -2.40 -3.61 4.64
N CYS A 127 -2.86 -4.84 4.49
CA CYS A 127 -4.00 -5.38 5.23
C CYS A 127 -3.53 -5.86 6.62
N VAL A 128 -3.72 -5.04 7.64
CA VAL A 128 -3.28 -5.34 9.01
C VAL A 128 -3.92 -6.64 9.52
N THR A 129 -5.23 -6.81 9.33
CA THR A 129 -5.96 -8.01 9.74
C THR A 129 -5.41 -9.26 9.04
N CYS A 130 -5.06 -9.16 7.75
CA CYS A 130 -4.46 -10.27 7.01
C CYS A 130 -3.09 -10.66 7.60
N GLN A 131 -2.28 -9.67 7.96
CA GLN A 131 -0.95 -9.94 8.57
C GLN A 131 -1.09 -10.55 9.97
N VAL A 132 -2.06 -10.11 10.77
CA VAL A 132 -2.37 -10.74 12.06
C VAL A 132 -2.80 -12.18 11.84
N ASN A 133 -3.77 -12.44 10.96
CA ASN A 133 -4.27 -13.79 10.68
C ASN A 133 -3.18 -14.75 10.20
N LYS A 134 -2.27 -14.28 9.35
CA LYS A 134 -1.11 -15.08 8.93
C LYS A 134 -0.23 -15.49 10.12
N ARG A 135 0.06 -14.54 11.03
CA ARG A 135 0.95 -14.80 12.16
C ARG A 135 0.32 -15.68 13.24
N THR A 136 -0.98 -15.49 13.48
CA THR A 136 -1.67 -16.17 14.60
C THR A 136 -2.34 -17.48 14.21
N THR A 137 -2.57 -17.72 12.91
CA THR A 137 -3.34 -18.88 12.46
C THR A 137 -2.70 -19.56 11.25
N LEU A 138 -2.62 -18.90 10.09
CA LEU A 138 -2.29 -19.54 8.82
C LEU A 138 -0.84 -20.04 8.70
N ASN A 139 0.08 -19.52 9.49
CA ASN A 139 1.48 -19.94 9.52
C ASN A 139 1.82 -20.82 10.74
N HIS A 140 0.82 -21.20 11.54
CA HIS A 140 1.03 -22.16 12.63
C HIS A 140 1.21 -23.57 12.08
N GLU A 141 2.22 -24.27 12.57
CA GLU A 141 2.57 -25.64 12.14
C GLU A 141 1.36 -26.58 12.23
N GLU A 142 0.60 -26.53 13.34
CA GLU A 142 -0.58 -27.37 13.54
C GLU A 142 -1.62 -27.18 12.43
N VAL A 143 -1.82 -25.94 11.95
CA VAL A 143 -2.75 -25.59 10.88
C VAL A 143 -2.20 -26.06 9.52
N LEU A 144 -0.91 -25.83 9.28
CA LEU A 144 -0.24 -26.25 8.06
C LEU A 144 -0.22 -27.78 7.94
N ASP A 145 0.07 -28.49 9.03
CA ASP A 145 0.03 -29.96 9.07
C ASP A 145 -1.38 -30.52 8.87
N ALA A 146 -2.40 -29.83 9.37
CA ALA A 146 -3.78 -30.20 9.12
C ALA A 146 -4.14 -30.05 7.64
N PHE A 147 -3.70 -28.99 6.95
CA PHE A 147 -3.87 -28.84 5.51
C PHE A 147 -3.17 -29.96 4.73
N ASP A 148 -1.92 -30.27 5.09
CA ASP A 148 -1.17 -31.36 4.45
C ASP A 148 -1.85 -32.72 4.66
N LYS A 149 -2.30 -33.00 5.88
CA LYS A 149 -3.03 -34.26 6.21
C LYS A 149 -4.30 -34.43 5.40
N HIS A 150 -4.99 -33.35 5.08
CA HIS A 150 -6.21 -33.37 4.28
C HIS A 150 -5.95 -33.14 2.77
N GLY A 151 -4.69 -33.08 2.35
CA GLY A 151 -4.31 -32.90 0.94
C GLY A 151 -4.76 -31.57 0.33
N VAL A 152 -4.92 -30.52 1.18
CA VAL A 152 -5.36 -29.18 0.74
C VAL A 152 -4.19 -28.44 0.10
N THR A 153 -4.36 -28.00 -1.14
CA THR A 153 -3.38 -27.15 -1.80
C THR A 153 -3.56 -25.70 -1.37
N LEU A 154 -2.47 -25.06 -0.89
CA LEU A 154 -2.49 -23.70 -0.39
C LEU A 154 -2.06 -22.71 -1.48
N LEU A 155 -2.94 -21.80 -1.84
CA LEU A 155 -2.69 -20.74 -2.81
C LEU A 155 -2.76 -19.37 -2.14
N ARG A 156 -1.86 -18.45 -2.51
CA ARG A 156 -1.84 -17.08 -2.01
C ARG A 156 -2.09 -16.09 -3.14
N ALA A 157 -3.17 -15.34 -3.03
CA ALA A 157 -3.56 -14.28 -3.94
C ALA A 157 -3.15 -12.92 -3.32
N ASP A 158 -2.02 -12.37 -3.77
CA ASP A 158 -1.51 -11.10 -3.25
C ASP A 158 -2.11 -9.91 -4.02
N TRP A 159 -3.04 -9.24 -3.39
CA TRP A 159 -3.71 -8.05 -3.91
C TRP A 159 -3.06 -6.73 -3.48
N THR A 160 -1.82 -6.75 -3.01
CA THR A 160 -1.09 -5.56 -2.55
C THR A 160 -1.09 -4.46 -3.60
N ARG A 161 -0.89 -4.83 -4.86
CA ARG A 161 -0.83 -3.93 -6.02
C ARG A 161 -2.13 -3.87 -6.83
N ARG A 162 -3.24 -4.38 -6.30
CA ARG A 162 -4.55 -4.43 -6.98
C ARG A 162 -4.49 -5.15 -8.32
N ASP A 163 -3.99 -6.39 -8.32
CA ASP A 163 -3.95 -7.22 -9.51
C ASP A 163 -5.36 -7.40 -10.09
N PRO A 164 -5.62 -6.98 -11.35
CA PRO A 164 -6.93 -7.10 -11.97
C PRO A 164 -7.37 -8.55 -12.17
N ALA A 165 -6.45 -9.51 -12.18
CA ALA A 165 -6.78 -10.93 -12.27
C ALA A 165 -7.45 -11.47 -10.99
N ILE A 166 -7.28 -10.78 -9.85
CA ILE A 166 -7.84 -11.15 -8.55
C ILE A 166 -9.16 -10.37 -8.30
N THR A 167 -9.43 -9.30 -9.05
CA THR A 167 -10.61 -8.44 -8.89
C THR A 167 -11.75 -8.91 -9.76
#